data_7ecc40395cc7e802c7ba4fd1a8adec00
#
_entry.id   7ecc40395cc7e802c7ba4fd1a8adec00
#
_cell.length_a   1.000
_cell.length_b   1.000
_cell.length_c   1.000
_cell.angle_alpha   90.00
_cell.angle_beta   90.00
_cell.angle_gamma   90.00
#
_symmetry.space_group_name_H-M   'P 1'
#
loop_
_entity.id
_entity.type
_entity.pdbx_description
1 polymer ?
#
loop_
_entity_poly.entity_id
_entity_poly.type
_entity_poly.pdbx_seq_one_letter_code
_entity_poly.pdbx_strand_id
1 'polypeptide(L)'
;MSSVPDGKKLVRSPSGLRMVPENGAFNSPFSLDEPQWVPDKECPRCMQCDTKFDFIRRKHHCRRCGRCYCDKCCSKKVALPRMCFVDPVRQCAECSLVSQKELEFYDKQLKVLLGGGMFVVTLGTSDKSETMTCRLSNNHRRQILFQKVLSWWCVCVGGTSRASGMLLHYKPMGSQDAQQLQMEAAEDKKVASLWLTAMHK
;
A
#
# COMPACT_ATOMS: atom_id res chain seq x y z
N MET A 1 29.36 -3.43 6.70
CA MET A 1 28.70 -2.16 7.10
C MET A 1 27.79 -1.78 5.95
N SER A 2 26.47 -1.85 6.13
CA SER A 2 25.53 -1.44 5.07
C SER A 2 25.53 0.08 5.01
N SER A 3 26.04 0.61 3.89
CA SER A 3 26.01 2.04 3.60
C SER A 3 24.55 2.53 3.52
N VAL A 4 24.29 3.69 4.13
CA VAL A 4 22.99 4.36 3.99
C VAL A 4 22.83 4.72 2.51
N PRO A 5 21.70 4.39 1.85
CA PRO A 5 21.47 4.75 0.44
C PRO A 5 21.49 6.27 0.25
N ASP A 6 22.00 6.73 -0.91
CA ASP A 6 22.07 8.15 -1.25
C ASP A 6 20.70 8.83 -1.13
N GLY A 7 20.68 10.03 -0.55
CA GLY A 7 19.47 10.83 -0.32
C GLY A 7 18.60 10.38 0.84
N LYS A 8 19.08 9.45 1.69
CA LYS A 8 18.40 9.02 2.91
C LYS A 8 19.30 9.21 4.13
N LYS A 9 18.67 9.45 5.27
CA LYS A 9 19.33 9.52 6.58
C LYS A 9 18.71 8.59 7.59
N LEU A 10 19.53 8.07 8.49
CA LEU A 10 19.12 7.23 9.59
C LEU A 10 18.74 8.10 10.78
N VAL A 11 17.51 7.96 11.26
CA VAL A 11 16.99 8.71 12.40
C VAL A 11 16.57 7.74 13.49
N ARG A 12 17.05 7.98 14.72
CA ARG A 12 16.60 7.25 15.90
C ARG A 12 15.49 8.05 16.59
N SER A 13 14.35 7.42 16.78
CA SER A 13 13.22 7.96 17.53
C SER A 13 12.87 7.02 18.70
N PRO A 14 12.05 7.45 19.68
CA PRO A 14 11.53 6.56 20.73
C PRO A 14 10.78 5.34 20.19
N SER A 15 10.19 5.46 18.99
CA SER A 15 9.46 4.40 18.34
C SER A 15 10.36 3.35 17.65
N GLY A 16 11.61 3.69 17.31
CA GLY A 16 12.58 2.81 16.66
C GLY A 16 13.52 3.52 15.68
N LEU A 17 14.30 2.73 14.95
CA LEU A 17 15.24 3.22 13.94
C LEU A 17 14.53 3.38 12.60
N ARG A 18 14.66 4.55 11.97
CA ARG A 18 13.96 4.90 10.73
C ARG A 18 14.94 5.40 9.67
N MET A 19 14.70 5.00 8.42
CA MET A 19 15.43 5.47 7.25
C MET A 19 14.56 6.48 6.48
N VAL A 20 14.77 7.77 6.74
CA VAL A 20 13.93 8.84 6.16
C VAL A 20 14.67 9.56 5.04
N PRO A 21 13.96 10.14 4.05
CA PRO A 21 14.57 10.99 3.04
C PRO A 21 15.27 12.21 3.69
N GLU A 22 16.44 12.59 3.19
CA GLU A 22 17.16 13.77 3.68
C GLU A 22 16.42 15.07 3.43
N ASN A 23 15.83 15.19 2.25
CA ASN A 23 15.02 16.34 1.87
C ASN A 23 13.56 15.92 1.90
N GLY A 24 12.75 16.54 2.76
CA GLY A 24 11.31 16.24 2.91
C GLY A 24 10.46 16.35 1.64
N ALA A 25 11.07 16.72 0.50
CA ALA A 25 10.45 16.82 -0.81
C ALA A 25 10.03 15.49 -1.44
N PHE A 26 10.50 14.34 -0.94
CA PHE A 26 10.26 13.02 -1.52
C PHE A 26 9.52 12.05 -0.60
N ASN A 27 8.49 12.52 0.08
CA ASN A 27 7.57 11.57 0.71
C ASN A 27 6.80 10.81 -0.38
N SER A 28 6.95 9.49 -0.36
CA SER A 28 6.12 8.62 -1.20
C SER A 28 4.64 8.89 -0.87
N PRO A 29 3.73 8.97 -1.87
CA PRO A 29 2.30 9.09 -1.60
C PRO A 29 1.74 7.92 -0.78
N PHE A 30 2.51 6.85 -0.66
CA PHE A 30 2.19 5.68 0.16
C PHE A 30 2.83 5.70 1.54
N SER A 31 3.56 6.77 1.92
CA SER A 31 4.10 6.89 3.28
C SER A 31 2.96 7.05 4.30
N LEU A 32 3.21 6.58 5.50
CA LEU A 32 2.36 6.79 6.66
C LEU A 32 3.10 7.67 7.66
N ASP A 33 2.38 8.66 8.18
CA ASP A 33 2.88 9.47 9.28
C ASP A 33 2.90 8.67 10.58
N GLU A 34 3.79 9.03 11.48
CA GLU A 34 3.83 8.44 12.81
C GLU A 34 2.58 8.88 13.59
N PRO A 35 1.80 7.93 14.15
CA PRO A 35 0.60 8.28 14.89
C PRO A 35 0.97 8.97 16.21
N GLN A 36 0.11 9.82 16.69
CA GLN A 36 0.22 10.33 18.05
C GLN A 36 -0.01 9.17 19.03
N TRP A 37 0.95 8.95 19.92
CA TRP A 37 0.85 7.91 20.94
C TRP A 37 -0.07 8.34 22.08
N VAL A 38 -0.90 7.39 22.52
CA VAL A 38 -1.68 7.59 23.72
C VAL A 38 -0.71 7.72 24.91
N PRO A 39 -0.76 8.82 25.68
CA PRO A 39 0.13 9.02 26.81
C PRO A 39 -0.05 7.91 27.87
N ASP A 40 1.05 7.44 28.43
CA ASP A 40 1.03 6.39 29.47
C ASP A 40 0.11 6.73 30.66
N LYS A 41 0.02 8.02 31.00
CA LYS A 41 -0.81 8.52 32.10
C LYS A 41 -2.31 8.31 31.83
N GLU A 42 -2.73 8.36 30.58
CA GLU A 42 -4.10 8.23 30.14
C GLU A 42 -4.53 6.77 29.92
N CYS A 43 -3.58 5.83 30.03
CA CYS A 43 -3.82 4.43 29.72
C CYS A 43 -3.59 3.52 30.95
N PRO A 44 -4.53 3.47 31.91
CA PRO A 44 -4.40 2.59 33.08
C PRO A 44 -4.68 1.11 32.76
N ARG A 45 -5.31 0.82 31.62
CA ARG A 45 -5.69 -0.52 31.17
C ARG A 45 -5.34 -0.75 29.73
N CYS A 46 -5.15 -2.02 29.33
CA CYS A 46 -4.94 -2.41 27.95
C CYS A 46 -6.16 -2.05 27.06
N MET A 47 -5.95 -1.32 25.99
CA MET A 47 -7.05 -0.83 25.11
C MET A 47 -7.71 -1.95 24.29
N GLN A 48 -7.30 -3.21 24.44
CA GLN A 48 -7.91 -4.35 23.76
C GLN A 48 -8.57 -5.33 24.72
N CYS A 49 -7.87 -5.76 25.77
CA CYS A 49 -8.37 -6.78 26.71
C CYS A 49 -8.77 -6.22 28.08
N ASP A 50 -8.74 -4.90 28.25
CA ASP A 50 -9.06 -4.18 29.49
C ASP A 50 -8.29 -4.60 30.75
N THR A 51 -7.25 -5.42 30.61
CA THR A 51 -6.41 -5.81 31.74
C THR A 51 -5.69 -4.59 32.30
N LYS A 52 -5.76 -4.39 33.61
CA LYS A 52 -5.05 -3.31 34.31
C LYS A 52 -3.55 -3.50 34.22
N PHE A 53 -2.83 -2.42 33.97
CA PHE A 53 -1.38 -2.39 33.98
C PHE A 53 -0.84 -2.33 35.41
N ASP A 54 0.25 -3.02 35.64
CA ASP A 54 0.94 -3.07 36.91
C ASP A 54 2.46 -3.23 36.70
N PHE A 55 3.20 -3.47 37.73
CA PHE A 55 4.62 -3.66 37.72
C PHE A 55 5.08 -4.85 36.83
N ILE A 56 4.27 -5.92 36.72
CA ILE A 56 4.56 -7.10 35.89
C ILE A 56 4.03 -6.88 34.46
N ARG A 57 2.82 -6.35 34.34
CA ARG A 57 2.13 -6.14 33.06
C ARG A 57 2.40 -4.74 32.53
N ARG A 58 3.47 -4.62 31.78
CA ARG A 58 3.94 -3.35 31.25
C ARG A 58 3.13 -2.88 30.04
N LYS A 59 3.14 -1.57 29.82
CA LYS A 59 2.55 -0.90 28.68
C LYS A 59 3.44 -1.02 27.46
N HIS A 60 2.82 -1.25 26.31
CA HIS A 60 3.46 -1.27 25.01
C HIS A 60 2.60 -0.51 24.00
N HIS A 61 3.24 0.27 23.13
CA HIS A 61 2.57 0.99 22.08
C HIS A 61 2.71 0.28 20.74
N CYS A 62 1.59 0.18 20.01
CA CYS A 62 1.58 -0.22 18.61
C CYS A 62 2.18 0.91 17.77
N ARG A 63 3.23 0.63 16.99
CA ARG A 63 3.92 1.64 16.15
C ARG A 63 3.05 2.14 15.02
N ARG A 64 2.04 1.36 14.62
CA ARG A 64 1.14 1.76 13.53
C ARG A 64 -0.02 2.65 13.98
N CYS A 65 -0.66 2.36 15.11
CA CYS A 65 -1.84 3.11 15.55
C CYS A 65 -1.63 3.95 16.81
N GLY A 66 -0.48 3.88 17.48
CA GLY A 66 -0.16 4.66 18.66
C GLY A 66 -0.87 4.25 19.96
N ARG A 67 -1.79 3.27 19.89
CA ARG A 67 -2.58 2.82 21.06
C ARG A 67 -1.74 1.98 22.01
N CYS A 68 -2.14 1.98 23.30
CA CYS A 68 -1.45 1.32 24.40
C CYS A 68 -2.06 -0.05 24.70
N TYR A 69 -1.22 -1.07 24.78
CA TYR A 69 -1.63 -2.48 24.96
C TYR A 69 -0.69 -3.23 25.93
N CYS A 70 -1.18 -4.34 26.48
CA CYS A 70 -0.33 -5.30 27.16
C CYS A 70 0.52 -6.11 26.17
N ASP A 71 1.51 -6.82 26.65
CA ASP A 71 2.40 -7.63 25.80
C ASP A 71 1.64 -8.66 24.96
N LYS A 72 0.64 -9.34 25.52
CA LYS A 72 -0.18 -10.33 24.80
C LYS A 72 -0.90 -9.73 23.59
N CYS A 73 -1.46 -8.53 23.74
CA CYS A 73 -2.26 -7.87 22.69
C CYS A 73 -1.38 -7.14 21.65
N CYS A 74 -0.11 -6.88 21.96
CA CYS A 74 0.80 -6.14 21.09
C CYS A 74 2.19 -6.79 21.05
N SER A 75 2.26 -8.11 20.80
CA SER A 75 3.50 -8.88 20.75
C SER A 75 4.09 -9.03 19.35
N LYS A 76 3.28 -8.84 18.31
CA LYS A 76 3.69 -9.06 16.92
C LYS A 76 4.72 -8.02 16.50
N LYS A 77 5.86 -8.49 15.95
CA LYS A 77 6.84 -7.64 15.29
C LYS A 77 6.71 -7.83 13.79
N VAL A 78 6.31 -6.78 13.09
CA VAL A 78 6.08 -6.79 11.63
C VAL A 78 6.81 -5.60 11.03
N ALA A 79 7.41 -5.80 9.86
CA ALA A 79 8.04 -4.71 9.12
C ALA A 79 6.98 -3.64 8.74
N LEU A 80 7.37 -2.38 8.84
CA LEU A 80 6.51 -1.24 8.57
C LEU A 80 7.24 -0.20 7.70
N PRO A 81 7.59 -0.58 6.44
CA PRO A 81 8.38 0.27 5.54
C PRO A 81 7.67 1.58 5.17
N ARG A 82 6.34 1.61 5.20
CA ARG A 82 5.56 2.84 4.94
C ARG A 82 5.81 3.94 5.96
N MET A 83 6.27 3.60 7.17
CA MET A 83 6.74 4.55 8.19
C MET A 83 8.26 4.62 8.24
N CYS A 84 8.95 4.09 7.24
CA CYS A 84 10.41 4.09 7.13
C CYS A 84 11.16 3.34 8.24
N PHE A 85 10.52 2.44 9.00
CA PHE A 85 11.21 1.62 9.97
C PHE A 85 12.19 0.66 9.30
N VAL A 86 13.39 0.58 9.84
CA VAL A 86 14.46 -0.32 9.34
C VAL A 86 14.18 -1.75 9.80
N ASP A 87 13.83 -1.91 11.07
CA ASP A 87 13.57 -3.21 11.68
C ASP A 87 12.07 -3.47 11.84
N PRO A 88 11.65 -4.74 11.94
CA PRO A 88 10.28 -5.07 12.32
C PRO A 88 9.92 -4.48 13.69
N VAL A 89 8.80 -3.76 13.75
CA VAL A 89 8.35 -3.05 14.94
C VAL A 89 7.11 -3.68 15.55
N ARG A 90 6.94 -3.45 16.85
CA ARG A 90 5.81 -3.98 17.63
C ARG A 90 4.48 -3.38 17.15
N GLN A 91 3.51 -4.26 16.88
CA GLN A 91 2.17 -3.91 16.43
C GLN A 91 1.12 -4.72 17.16
N CYS A 92 -0.09 -4.17 17.34
CA CYS A 92 -1.24 -4.91 17.82
C CYS A 92 -1.73 -5.93 16.78
N ALA A 93 -2.60 -6.85 17.18
CA ALA A 93 -3.07 -7.93 16.31
C ALA A 93 -3.67 -7.42 15.00
N GLU A 94 -4.58 -6.45 15.07
CA GLU A 94 -5.24 -5.84 13.90
C GLU A 94 -4.24 -5.15 12.96
N CYS A 95 -3.39 -4.27 13.52
CA CYS A 95 -2.39 -3.55 12.73
C CYS A 95 -1.37 -4.50 12.08
N SER A 96 -1.01 -5.59 12.75
CA SER A 96 -0.07 -6.57 12.20
C SER A 96 -0.63 -7.27 10.97
N LEU A 97 -1.92 -7.60 10.95
CA LEU A 97 -2.59 -8.19 9.78
C LEU A 97 -2.64 -7.23 8.60
N VAL A 98 -2.96 -5.96 8.87
CA VAL A 98 -2.96 -4.92 7.83
C VAL A 98 -1.55 -4.74 7.25
N SER A 99 -0.53 -4.63 8.12
CA SER A 99 0.86 -4.45 7.69
C SER A 99 1.39 -5.66 6.90
N GLN A 100 0.99 -6.87 7.24
CA GLN A 100 1.35 -8.08 6.47
C GLN A 100 0.74 -8.07 5.07
N LYS A 101 -0.54 -7.70 4.93
CA LYS A 101 -1.18 -7.56 3.61
C LYS A 101 -0.51 -6.47 2.77
N GLU A 102 -0.17 -5.34 3.38
CA GLU A 102 0.56 -4.27 2.71
C GLU A 102 1.95 -4.72 2.24
N LEU A 103 2.69 -5.44 3.06
CA LEU A 103 3.99 -5.99 2.67
C LEU A 103 3.88 -6.92 1.46
N GLU A 104 2.87 -7.78 1.43
CA GLU A 104 2.62 -8.65 0.28
C GLU A 104 2.33 -7.85 -0.99
N PHE A 105 1.54 -6.77 -0.87
CA PHE A 105 1.28 -5.86 -1.99
C PHE A 105 2.58 -5.21 -2.50
N TYR A 106 3.38 -4.62 -1.63
CA TYR A 106 4.61 -3.93 -2.01
C TYR A 106 5.69 -4.87 -2.55
N ASP A 107 5.77 -6.07 -2.02
CA ASP A 107 6.79 -7.03 -2.41
C ASP A 107 6.48 -7.71 -3.75
N LYS A 108 5.20 -8.00 -4.01
CA LYS A 108 4.78 -8.77 -5.19
C LYS A 108 4.04 -7.91 -6.21
N GLN A 109 2.91 -7.30 -5.80
CA GLN A 109 1.97 -6.66 -6.73
C GLN A 109 2.52 -5.36 -7.29
N LEU A 110 3.18 -4.55 -6.48
CA LEU A 110 3.78 -3.30 -6.96
C LEU A 110 4.83 -3.54 -8.05
N LYS A 111 5.64 -4.60 -7.94
CA LYS A 111 6.62 -4.99 -8.97
C LYS A 111 5.93 -5.33 -10.30
N VAL A 112 4.79 -6.02 -10.25
CA VAL A 112 3.99 -6.32 -11.44
C VAL A 112 3.44 -5.04 -12.07
N LEU A 113 2.92 -4.11 -11.27
CA LEU A 113 2.39 -2.83 -11.75
C LEU A 113 3.49 -1.95 -12.39
N LEU A 114 4.69 -1.95 -11.82
CA LEU A 114 5.85 -1.23 -12.38
C LEU A 114 6.40 -1.89 -13.66
N GLY A 115 6.36 -3.23 -13.74
CA GLY A 115 6.75 -3.99 -14.93
C GLY A 115 5.84 -3.74 -16.12
N GLY A 116 4.57 -3.52 -15.85
CA GLY A 116 3.53 -3.24 -16.86
C GLY A 116 2.93 -4.48 -17.51
N GLY A 117 1.95 -4.23 -18.37
CA GLY A 117 1.29 -5.24 -19.21
C GLY A 117 0.82 -4.61 -20.52
N MET A 118 0.68 -5.44 -21.54
CA MET A 118 0.14 -5.03 -22.86
C MET A 118 -1.37 -5.15 -22.86
N PHE A 119 -2.04 -4.06 -23.27
CA PHE A 119 -3.48 -3.94 -23.30
C PHE A 119 -3.93 -3.31 -24.61
N VAL A 120 -5.08 -3.76 -25.08
CA VAL A 120 -5.89 -3.02 -26.05
C VAL A 120 -6.68 -1.99 -25.27
N VAL A 121 -6.43 -0.72 -25.55
CA VAL A 121 -6.99 0.42 -24.79
C VAL A 121 -7.92 1.22 -25.69
N THR A 122 -9.13 1.48 -25.20
CA THR A 122 -10.12 2.32 -25.85
C THR A 122 -10.43 3.52 -24.95
N LEU A 123 -10.32 4.73 -25.50
CA LEU A 123 -10.55 5.99 -24.80
C LEU A 123 -11.96 6.51 -25.05
N GLY A 124 -12.71 6.76 -24.00
CA GLY A 124 -14.07 7.31 -24.09
C GLY A 124 -15.04 6.40 -24.81
N THR A 125 -15.83 6.97 -25.70
CA THR A 125 -16.78 6.28 -26.59
C THR A 125 -16.22 6.09 -28.01
N SER A 126 -14.89 6.17 -28.17
CA SER A 126 -14.23 6.02 -29.46
C SER A 126 -14.31 4.59 -29.94
N ASP A 127 -14.55 4.39 -31.25
CA ASP A 127 -14.44 3.07 -31.91
C ASP A 127 -12.96 2.69 -32.19
N LYS A 128 -12.02 3.60 -31.89
CA LYS A 128 -10.59 3.36 -32.09
C LYS A 128 -9.96 2.83 -30.82
N SER A 129 -9.36 1.66 -30.93
CA SER A 129 -8.56 1.05 -29.88
C SER A 129 -7.10 0.95 -30.33
N GLU A 130 -6.18 1.10 -29.38
CA GLU A 130 -4.74 1.01 -29.62
C GLU A 130 -4.12 0.02 -28.65
N THR A 131 -3.16 -0.78 -29.14
CA THR A 131 -2.37 -1.66 -28.26
C THR A 131 -1.24 -0.88 -27.65
N MET A 132 -1.19 -0.81 -26.31
CA MET A 132 -0.16 -0.09 -25.59
C MET A 132 0.29 -0.82 -24.34
N THR A 133 1.50 -0.51 -23.88
CA THR A 133 2.01 -0.97 -22.60
C THR A 133 1.55 -0.04 -21.48
N CYS A 134 0.77 -0.56 -20.54
CA CYS A 134 0.33 0.16 -19.37
C CYS A 134 1.19 -0.22 -18.16
N ARG A 135 1.77 0.75 -17.50
CA ARG A 135 2.58 0.57 -16.30
C ARG A 135 2.42 1.71 -15.31
N LEU A 136 2.62 1.42 -14.03
CA LEU A 136 2.71 2.47 -13.01
C LEU A 136 3.99 3.28 -13.21
N SER A 137 3.91 4.62 -13.10
CA SER A 137 5.10 5.47 -13.23
C SER A 137 6.03 5.30 -12.02
N ASN A 138 7.34 5.32 -12.26
CA ASN A 138 8.36 5.13 -11.22
C ASN A 138 8.36 6.21 -10.14
N ASN A 139 7.90 7.41 -10.46
CA ASN A 139 7.83 8.52 -9.50
C ASN A 139 6.54 8.54 -8.68
N HIS A 140 5.61 7.62 -8.93
CA HIS A 140 4.30 7.52 -8.26
C HIS A 140 3.49 8.82 -8.22
N ARG A 141 3.95 9.89 -8.90
CA ARG A 141 3.39 11.25 -8.81
C ARG A 141 2.44 11.62 -9.94
N ARG A 142 2.51 10.93 -11.08
CA ARG A 142 1.48 11.07 -12.11
C ARG A 142 0.32 10.19 -11.69
N GLN A 143 -0.42 10.68 -10.74
CA GLN A 143 -1.73 10.17 -10.41
C GLN A 143 -2.62 10.42 -11.63
N ILE A 144 -2.85 9.38 -12.42
CA ILE A 144 -4.17 9.27 -13.01
C ILE A 144 -5.06 9.11 -11.79
N LEU A 145 -5.80 10.17 -11.44
CA LEU A 145 -6.80 10.11 -10.38
C LEU A 145 -7.90 9.17 -10.87
N PHE A 146 -7.71 7.88 -10.63
CA PHE A 146 -8.75 6.89 -10.82
C PHE A 146 -9.85 7.20 -9.82
N GLN A 147 -10.91 7.89 -10.27
CA GLN A 147 -12.04 8.20 -9.41
C GLN A 147 -12.79 6.94 -9.00
N LYS A 148 -12.81 5.91 -9.85
CA LYS A 148 -13.45 4.63 -9.55
C LYS A 148 -13.12 3.57 -10.62
N VAL A 149 -12.80 2.36 -10.21
CA VAL A 149 -12.94 1.17 -11.07
C VAL A 149 -14.42 0.84 -11.10
N LEU A 150 -15.07 0.98 -12.26
CA LEU A 150 -16.51 0.79 -12.39
C LEU A 150 -16.91 -0.64 -12.63
N SER A 151 -16.13 -1.34 -13.43
CA SER A 151 -16.39 -2.72 -13.74
C SER A 151 -15.10 -3.49 -13.93
N TRP A 152 -15.19 -4.73 -13.61
CA TRP A 152 -14.14 -5.71 -13.71
C TRP A 152 -14.77 -6.96 -14.32
N TRP A 153 -14.19 -7.47 -15.37
CA TRP A 153 -14.63 -8.73 -15.94
C TRP A 153 -13.52 -9.76 -15.97
N CYS A 154 -13.92 -10.98 -15.73
CA CYS A 154 -13.03 -12.13 -15.69
C CYS A 154 -13.49 -13.18 -16.70
N VAL A 155 -12.53 -13.86 -17.28
CA VAL A 155 -12.78 -15.08 -18.03
C VAL A 155 -12.41 -16.28 -17.17
N CYS A 156 -13.34 -17.21 -16.99
CA CYS A 156 -13.06 -18.48 -16.33
C CYS A 156 -12.40 -19.44 -17.31
N VAL A 157 -11.16 -19.82 -17.07
CA VAL A 157 -10.44 -20.82 -17.84
C VAL A 157 -10.01 -21.93 -16.89
N GLY A 158 -10.50 -23.15 -17.10
CA GLY A 158 -10.12 -24.32 -16.31
C GLY A 158 -10.43 -24.20 -14.80
N GLY A 159 -11.56 -23.57 -14.43
CA GLY A 159 -11.99 -23.42 -13.03
C GLY A 159 -11.32 -22.29 -12.27
N THR A 160 -10.37 -21.55 -12.87
CA THR A 160 -9.77 -20.35 -12.28
C THR A 160 -10.28 -19.09 -12.97
N SER A 161 -10.86 -18.18 -12.19
CA SER A 161 -11.26 -16.85 -12.67
C SER A 161 -10.02 -15.99 -12.90
N ARG A 162 -9.80 -15.50 -14.12
CA ARG A 162 -8.71 -14.60 -14.48
C ARG A 162 -9.27 -13.28 -15.00
N ALA A 163 -8.74 -12.19 -14.48
CA ALA A 163 -9.06 -10.86 -14.97
C ALA A 163 -8.60 -10.73 -16.43
N SER A 164 -9.50 -10.36 -17.33
CA SER A 164 -9.23 -10.15 -18.76
C SER A 164 -9.34 -8.69 -19.18
N GLY A 165 -10.00 -7.85 -18.38
CA GLY A 165 -10.12 -6.42 -18.67
C GLY A 165 -10.65 -5.62 -17.49
N MET A 166 -10.63 -4.28 -17.64
CA MET A 166 -11.20 -3.34 -16.69
C MET A 166 -11.70 -2.08 -17.40
N LEU A 167 -12.67 -1.43 -16.77
CA LEU A 167 -13.14 -0.10 -17.14
C LEU A 167 -12.79 0.87 -16.02
N LEU A 168 -12.07 1.92 -16.37
CA LEU A 168 -11.66 2.96 -15.45
C LEU A 168 -12.40 4.25 -15.77
N HIS A 169 -12.91 4.92 -14.75
CA HIS A 169 -13.28 6.33 -14.84
C HIS A 169 -12.18 7.18 -14.25
N TYR A 170 -11.76 8.19 -14.97
CA TYR A 170 -10.74 9.12 -14.49
C TYR A 170 -11.10 10.55 -14.90
N LYS A 171 -10.54 11.50 -14.17
CA LYS A 171 -10.66 12.92 -14.46
C LYS A 171 -9.27 13.45 -14.80
N PRO A 172 -9.03 13.87 -16.07
CA PRO A 172 -7.77 14.48 -16.44
C PRO A 172 -7.53 15.78 -15.65
N MET A 173 -6.26 16.06 -15.33
CA MET A 173 -5.90 17.32 -14.68
C MET A 173 -6.32 18.49 -15.58
N GLY A 174 -7.10 19.44 -15.02
CA GLY A 174 -7.60 20.60 -15.76
C GLY A 174 -8.92 20.39 -16.52
N SER A 175 -9.45 19.16 -16.55
CA SER A 175 -10.78 18.87 -17.13
C SER A 175 -11.86 18.87 -16.05
N GLN A 176 -13.06 19.33 -16.41
CA GLN A 176 -14.24 19.19 -15.55
C GLN A 176 -14.97 17.87 -15.78
N ASP A 177 -14.76 17.22 -16.92
CA ASP A 177 -15.49 16.03 -17.33
C ASP A 177 -14.73 14.76 -16.97
N ALA A 178 -15.48 13.76 -16.49
CA ALA A 178 -14.97 12.41 -16.27
C ALA A 178 -14.86 11.69 -17.62
N GLN A 179 -13.75 11.00 -17.84
CA GLN A 179 -13.51 10.17 -19.03
C GLN A 179 -13.47 8.69 -18.64
N GLN A 180 -13.73 7.85 -19.63
CA GLN A 180 -13.65 6.40 -19.50
C GLN A 180 -12.42 5.87 -20.23
N LEU A 181 -11.80 4.86 -19.65
CA LEU A 181 -10.73 4.08 -20.24
C LEU A 181 -11.08 2.61 -20.12
N GLN A 182 -11.30 1.95 -21.25
CA GLN A 182 -11.47 0.51 -21.31
C GLN A 182 -10.14 -0.15 -21.64
N MET A 183 -9.78 -1.18 -20.89
CA MET A 183 -8.54 -1.94 -21.06
C MET A 183 -8.85 -3.42 -21.17
N GLU A 184 -8.40 -4.06 -22.22
CA GLU A 184 -8.51 -5.50 -22.44
C GLU A 184 -7.12 -6.12 -22.61
N ALA A 185 -6.92 -7.31 -22.04
CA ALA A 185 -5.66 -8.03 -22.15
C ALA A 185 -5.31 -8.31 -23.62
N ALA A 186 -4.17 -7.85 -24.08
CA ALA A 186 -3.63 -8.15 -25.40
C ALA A 186 -3.05 -9.58 -25.48
N GLU A 187 -1.97 -9.79 -26.19
CA GLU A 187 -1.42 -11.12 -26.48
C GLU A 187 -0.99 -11.90 -25.24
N ASP A 188 -0.25 -11.27 -24.31
CA ASP A 188 0.16 -11.91 -23.04
C ASP A 188 -0.93 -11.80 -21.97
N LYS A 189 -1.94 -12.65 -22.10
CA LYS A 189 -3.08 -12.72 -21.16
C LYS A 189 -2.66 -13.02 -19.72
N LYS A 190 -1.50 -13.69 -19.50
CA LYS A 190 -1.04 -14.06 -18.17
C LYS A 190 -0.48 -12.84 -17.43
N VAL A 191 0.40 -12.08 -18.07
CA VAL A 191 0.98 -10.86 -17.49
C VAL A 191 -0.09 -9.79 -17.32
N ALA A 192 -0.94 -9.58 -18.33
CA ALA A 192 -2.07 -8.65 -18.25
C ALA A 192 -3.03 -9.00 -17.10
N SER A 193 -3.39 -10.27 -16.91
CA SER A 193 -4.25 -10.72 -15.82
C SER A 193 -3.61 -10.49 -14.44
N LEU A 194 -2.31 -10.71 -14.29
CA LEU A 194 -1.58 -10.41 -13.04
C LEU A 194 -1.60 -8.92 -12.74
N TRP A 195 -1.39 -8.08 -13.77
CA TRP A 195 -1.41 -6.63 -13.65
C TRP A 195 -2.80 -6.12 -13.25
N LEU A 196 -3.85 -6.58 -13.95
CA LEU A 196 -5.24 -6.26 -13.61
C LEU A 196 -5.59 -6.67 -12.18
N THR A 197 -5.15 -7.86 -11.76
CA THR A 197 -5.37 -8.36 -10.39
C THR A 197 -4.65 -7.49 -9.36
N ALA A 198 -3.44 -7.02 -9.67
CA ALA A 198 -2.68 -6.12 -8.80
C ALA A 198 -3.33 -4.74 -8.67
N MET A 199 -3.97 -4.23 -9.73
CA MET A 199 -4.72 -2.96 -9.71
C MET A 199 -5.99 -3.02 -8.85
N HIS A 200 -6.57 -4.20 -8.67
CA HIS A 200 -7.78 -4.38 -7.85
C HIS A 200 -7.51 -4.49 -6.35
N LYS A 201 -6.28 -4.79 -5.95
CA LYS A 201 -5.87 -4.95 -4.53
C LYS A 201 -5.69 -3.62 -3.80
#